data_8c381ebfd17a850c7bacc8d5b04dd1e0
#
_entry.id   8c381ebfd17a850c7bacc8d5b04dd1e0
#
_cell.length_a   1.000
_cell.length_b   1.000
_cell.length_c   1.000
_cell.angle_alpha   90.00
_cell.angle_beta   90.00
_cell.angle_gamma   90.00
#
_symmetry.space_group_name_H-M   'P 1'
#
loop_
_entity.id
_entity.type
_entity.pdbx_description
1 polymer ?
#
loop_
_entity_poly.entity_id
_entity_poly.type
_entity_poly.pdbx_seq_one_letter_code
_entity_poly.pdbx_strand_id
1 'polypeptide(L)'
;MGSRDLRRVPMVRDALSGDAAAVRDVASAAWRDTYAGLLADATIESFVASAYSIERLERRIAGHTFLVVDDGHRIVAFADAIPETDHVNLVAIYALPEWRGRGAGTALLDIVRARFPGLPIAADVLEGNRKGETFYEHRGFEPRERIEEELFGEAVLERRWWLDVPPPAGG
;
A
#
# COMPACT_ATOMS: atom_id res chain seq x y z
N MET A 1 34.54 -5.63 -21.37
CA MET A 1 33.25 -5.73 -22.09
C MET A 1 32.16 -5.71 -21.07
N GLY A 2 31.53 -4.53 -20.88
CA GLY A 2 30.56 -4.31 -19.84
C GLY A 2 29.29 -5.08 -20.14
N SER A 3 28.92 -5.97 -19.21
CA SER A 3 27.57 -6.52 -19.17
C SER A 3 26.62 -5.36 -18.96
N ARG A 4 25.84 -5.00 -19.97
CA ARG A 4 24.70 -4.11 -19.81
C ARG A 4 23.74 -4.82 -18.86
N ASP A 5 23.75 -4.38 -17.62
CA ASP A 5 22.69 -4.66 -16.67
C ASP A 5 21.39 -4.11 -17.32
N LEU A 6 20.71 -4.99 -18.00
CA LEU A 6 19.35 -4.72 -18.48
C LEU A 6 18.50 -4.65 -17.22
N ARG A 7 18.44 -3.45 -16.62
CA ARG A 7 17.51 -3.19 -15.52
C ARG A 7 16.13 -3.63 -15.98
N ARG A 8 15.72 -4.80 -15.55
CA ARG A 8 14.36 -5.27 -15.78
C ARG A 8 13.43 -4.20 -15.21
N VAL A 9 12.55 -3.70 -16.05
CA VAL A 9 11.49 -2.78 -15.59
C VAL A 9 10.63 -3.55 -14.60
N PRO A 10 10.47 -3.05 -13.38
CA PRO A 10 9.61 -3.70 -12.40
C PRO A 10 8.20 -3.90 -12.97
N MET A 11 7.67 -5.10 -12.85
CA MET A 11 6.37 -5.44 -13.40
C MET A 11 5.33 -5.53 -12.29
N VAL A 12 4.21 -4.80 -12.47
CA VAL A 12 3.03 -4.96 -11.63
C VAL A 12 2.21 -6.13 -12.15
N ARG A 13 1.85 -7.03 -11.27
CA ARG A 13 0.97 -8.17 -11.54
C ARG A 13 0.05 -8.47 -10.36
N ASP A 14 -0.98 -9.27 -10.61
CA ASP A 14 -1.77 -9.83 -9.52
C ASP A 14 -0.91 -10.75 -8.66
N ALA A 15 -1.13 -10.68 -7.35
CA ALA A 15 -0.49 -11.59 -6.40
C ALA A 15 -1.06 -13.00 -6.57
N LEU A 16 -0.19 -13.97 -6.38
CA LEU A 16 -0.54 -15.39 -6.31
C LEU A 16 -0.46 -15.85 -4.85
N SER A 17 -1.17 -16.90 -4.50
CA SER A 17 -1.16 -17.46 -3.14
C SER A 17 0.26 -17.73 -2.63
N GLY A 18 1.16 -18.21 -3.48
CA GLY A 18 2.58 -18.42 -3.16
C GLY A 18 3.40 -17.16 -2.87
N ASP A 19 2.86 -15.97 -3.13
CA ASP A 19 3.54 -14.69 -2.86
C ASP A 19 3.40 -14.23 -1.40
N ALA A 20 2.54 -14.87 -0.61
CA ALA A 20 2.21 -14.42 0.75
C ALA A 20 3.46 -14.21 1.64
N ALA A 21 4.42 -15.13 1.60
CA ALA A 21 5.65 -15.00 2.39
C ALA A 21 6.49 -13.79 1.96
N ALA A 22 6.65 -13.56 0.66
CA ALA A 22 7.37 -12.42 0.12
C ALA A 22 6.67 -11.09 0.44
N VAL A 23 5.34 -11.05 0.35
CA VAL A 23 4.53 -9.88 0.74
C VAL A 23 4.72 -9.59 2.23
N ARG A 24 4.70 -10.59 3.09
CA ARG A 24 4.97 -10.42 4.52
C ARG A 24 6.34 -9.82 4.79
N ASP A 25 7.35 -10.23 4.05
CA ASP A 25 8.71 -9.67 4.19
C ASP A 25 8.74 -8.18 3.82
N VAL A 26 8.09 -7.80 2.73
CA VAL A 26 7.94 -6.38 2.33
C VAL A 26 7.18 -5.60 3.39
N ALA A 27 6.04 -6.10 3.85
CA ALA A 27 5.21 -5.46 4.87
C ALA A 27 5.99 -5.26 6.18
N SER A 28 6.71 -6.28 6.63
CA SER A 28 7.50 -6.23 7.86
C SER A 28 8.59 -5.16 7.78
N ALA A 29 9.36 -5.15 6.70
CA ALA A 29 10.42 -4.17 6.49
C ALA A 29 9.85 -2.75 6.38
N ALA A 30 8.77 -2.57 5.62
CA ALA A 30 8.13 -1.27 5.43
C ALA A 30 7.52 -0.72 6.72
N TRP A 31 6.83 -1.56 7.50
CA TRP A 31 6.21 -1.16 8.77
C TRP A 31 7.25 -0.74 9.81
N ARG A 32 8.30 -1.53 9.99
CA ARG A 32 9.38 -1.20 10.93
C ARG A 32 10.07 0.11 10.57
N ASP A 33 10.32 0.35 9.30
CA ASP A 33 10.95 1.59 8.85
C ASP A 33 10.00 2.80 8.94
N THR A 34 8.74 2.64 8.56
CA THR A 34 7.78 3.73 8.49
C THR A 34 7.32 4.20 9.87
N TYR A 35 7.03 3.26 10.76
CA TYR A 35 6.38 3.55 12.04
C TYR A 35 7.33 3.57 13.24
N ALA A 36 8.62 3.34 13.03
CA ALA A 36 9.61 3.53 14.10
C ALA A 36 9.54 4.95 14.66
N GLY A 37 9.36 5.07 15.97
CA GLY A 37 9.21 6.36 16.65
C GLY A 37 7.81 6.99 16.58
N LEU A 38 6.90 6.44 15.76
CA LEU A 38 5.47 6.84 15.71
C LEU A 38 4.60 5.92 16.55
N LEU A 39 4.91 4.63 16.54
CA LEU A 39 4.24 3.59 17.31
C LEU A 39 5.26 2.89 18.21
N ALA A 40 4.79 2.31 19.30
CA ALA A 40 5.61 1.45 20.13
C ALA A 40 6.08 0.22 19.32
N ASP A 41 7.32 -0.22 19.54
CA ASP A 41 7.88 -1.39 18.83
C ASP A 41 7.01 -2.63 19.01
N ALA A 42 6.47 -2.84 20.22
CA ALA A 42 5.56 -3.96 20.50
C ALA A 42 4.26 -3.88 19.68
N THR A 43 3.74 -2.69 19.43
CA THR A 43 2.56 -2.46 18.59
C THR A 43 2.85 -2.80 17.14
N ILE A 44 3.99 -2.34 16.62
CA ILE A 44 4.45 -2.66 15.26
C ILE A 44 4.56 -4.17 15.06
N GLU A 45 5.26 -4.86 15.96
CA GLU A 45 5.46 -6.30 15.86
C GLU A 45 4.13 -7.08 15.99
N SER A 46 3.25 -6.68 16.89
CA SER A 46 1.92 -7.29 17.06
C SER A 46 1.05 -7.10 15.81
N PHE A 47 1.07 -5.90 15.24
CA PHE A 47 0.31 -5.61 14.03
C PHE A 47 0.82 -6.43 12.84
N VAL A 48 2.13 -6.44 12.61
CA VAL A 48 2.73 -7.22 11.51
C VAL A 48 2.44 -8.71 11.67
N ALA A 49 2.60 -9.26 12.87
CA ALA A 49 2.33 -10.67 13.14
C ALA A 49 0.86 -11.04 12.90
N SER A 50 -0.07 -10.14 13.19
CA SER A 50 -1.51 -10.36 13.01
C SER A 50 -1.97 -10.09 11.59
N ALA A 51 -1.78 -8.86 11.10
CA ALA A 51 -2.33 -8.41 9.82
C ALA A 51 -1.64 -9.05 8.60
N TYR A 52 -0.38 -9.43 8.75
CA TYR A 52 0.45 -10.02 7.70
C TYR A 52 0.87 -11.47 8.01
N SER A 53 0.08 -12.20 8.79
CA SER A 53 0.24 -13.65 8.86
C SER A 53 0.01 -14.28 7.49
N ILE A 54 0.67 -15.40 7.20
CA ILE A 54 0.54 -16.08 5.91
C ILE A 54 -0.91 -16.41 5.61
N GLU A 55 -1.64 -16.96 6.59
CA GLU A 55 -3.04 -17.32 6.44
C GLU A 55 -3.93 -16.11 6.10
N ARG A 56 -3.72 -14.97 6.74
CA ARG A 56 -4.48 -13.74 6.42
C ARG A 56 -4.12 -13.19 5.05
N LEU A 57 -2.84 -13.21 4.70
CA LEU A 57 -2.41 -12.77 3.38
C LEU A 57 -2.97 -13.64 2.27
N GLU A 58 -2.99 -14.94 2.41
CA GLU A 58 -3.60 -15.85 1.42
C GLU A 58 -5.09 -15.54 1.22
N ARG A 59 -5.82 -15.28 2.31
CA ARG A 59 -7.24 -14.87 2.21
C ARG A 59 -7.42 -13.53 1.51
N ARG A 60 -6.59 -12.55 1.83
CA ARG A 60 -6.62 -11.22 1.20
C ARG A 60 -6.25 -11.31 -0.28
N ILE A 61 -5.24 -12.07 -0.62
CA ILE A 61 -4.83 -12.31 -2.01
C ILE A 61 -5.96 -12.97 -2.81
N ALA A 62 -6.67 -13.92 -2.21
CA ALA A 62 -7.79 -14.59 -2.87
C ALA A 62 -9.05 -13.71 -3.00
N GLY A 63 -9.30 -12.80 -2.05
CA GLY A 63 -10.57 -12.06 -1.95
C GLY A 63 -10.52 -10.59 -2.37
N HIS A 64 -9.34 -10.00 -2.44
CA HIS A 64 -9.18 -8.58 -2.76
C HIS A 64 -8.52 -8.37 -4.12
N THR A 65 -8.46 -7.12 -4.57
CA THR A 65 -7.52 -6.72 -5.62
C THR A 65 -6.15 -6.55 -4.99
N PHE A 66 -5.34 -7.58 -5.07
CA PHE A 66 -4.03 -7.63 -4.46
C PHE A 66 -2.94 -7.65 -5.53
N LEU A 67 -2.12 -6.62 -5.56
CA LEU A 67 -1.09 -6.40 -6.58
C LEU A 67 0.30 -6.46 -5.96
N VAL A 68 1.25 -6.96 -6.73
CA VAL A 68 2.67 -6.96 -6.36
C VAL A 68 3.52 -6.36 -7.46
N VAL A 69 4.64 -5.76 -7.07
CA VAL A 69 5.71 -5.35 -7.97
C VAL A 69 6.82 -6.38 -7.87
N ASP A 70 7.11 -7.01 -8.98
CA ASP A 70 8.15 -8.03 -9.12
C ASP A 70 9.31 -7.45 -9.95
N ASP A 71 10.52 -7.44 -9.40
CA ASP A 71 11.70 -6.92 -10.09
C ASP A 71 12.39 -7.98 -10.96
N GLY A 72 11.80 -9.18 -11.02
CA GLY A 72 12.32 -10.35 -11.72
C GLY A 72 13.19 -11.27 -10.86
N HIS A 73 13.41 -10.90 -9.59
CA HIS A 73 14.11 -11.71 -8.60
C HIS A 73 13.28 -11.87 -7.32
N ARG A 74 12.55 -10.84 -6.95
CA ARG A 74 11.73 -10.82 -5.74
C ARG A 74 10.59 -9.82 -5.84
N ILE A 75 9.63 -9.94 -4.94
CA ILE A 75 8.60 -8.92 -4.72
C ILE A 75 9.21 -7.77 -3.90
N VAL A 76 9.00 -6.54 -4.36
CA VAL A 76 9.59 -5.33 -3.77
C VAL A 76 8.56 -4.32 -3.28
N ALA A 77 7.31 -4.49 -3.68
CA ALA A 77 6.19 -3.65 -3.27
C ALA A 77 4.87 -4.39 -3.47
N PHE A 78 3.83 -3.94 -2.79
CA PHE A 78 2.47 -4.46 -2.97
C PHE A 78 1.41 -3.40 -2.68
N ALA A 79 0.22 -3.64 -3.20
CA ALA A 79 -1.00 -2.91 -2.84
C ALA A 79 -2.15 -3.89 -2.60
N ASP A 80 -2.99 -3.54 -1.65
CA ASP A 80 -4.22 -4.26 -1.31
C ASP A 80 -5.39 -3.28 -1.39
N ALA A 81 -6.35 -3.55 -2.26
CA ALA A 81 -7.50 -2.70 -2.49
C ALA A 81 -8.80 -3.51 -2.48
N ILE A 82 -9.82 -2.95 -1.84
CA ILE A 82 -11.15 -3.53 -1.75
C ILE A 82 -12.14 -2.55 -2.39
N PRO A 83 -12.84 -2.96 -3.48
CA PRO A 83 -13.93 -2.15 -3.99
C PRO A 83 -15.13 -2.21 -3.04
N GLU A 84 -15.62 -1.05 -2.66
CA GLU A 84 -16.87 -0.85 -1.94
C GLU A 84 -17.95 -0.38 -2.91
N THR A 85 -19.15 -0.07 -2.41
CA THR A 85 -20.27 0.35 -3.27
C THR A 85 -20.00 1.66 -3.98
N ASP A 86 -19.36 2.63 -3.32
CA ASP A 86 -19.19 4.01 -3.78
C ASP A 86 -17.74 4.48 -3.86
N HIS A 87 -16.81 3.66 -3.45
CA HIS A 87 -15.37 3.96 -3.48
C HIS A 87 -14.52 2.68 -3.49
N VAL A 88 -13.22 2.86 -3.64
CA VAL A 88 -12.22 1.80 -3.43
C VAL A 88 -11.48 2.10 -2.12
N ASN A 89 -11.48 1.15 -1.21
CA ASN A 89 -10.66 1.24 -0.01
C ASN A 89 -9.25 0.69 -0.31
N LEU A 90 -8.25 1.57 -0.34
CA LEU A 90 -6.85 1.20 -0.46
C LEU A 90 -6.33 0.83 0.95
N VAL A 91 -6.43 -0.44 1.28
CA VAL A 91 -6.09 -0.99 2.60
C VAL A 91 -4.61 -0.86 2.92
N ALA A 92 -3.77 -1.10 1.91
CA ALA A 92 -2.32 -1.03 2.06
C ALA A 92 -1.64 -0.71 0.73
N ILE A 93 -0.57 0.04 0.79
CA ILE A 93 0.39 0.22 -0.30
C ILE A 93 1.77 0.44 0.32
N TYR A 94 2.68 -0.50 0.11
CA TYR A 94 3.99 -0.50 0.72
C TYR A 94 5.06 -0.97 -0.26
N ALA A 95 6.26 -0.42 -0.09
CA ALA A 95 7.47 -0.84 -0.80
C ALA A 95 8.59 -1.08 0.20
N LEU A 96 9.52 -1.96 -0.16
CA LEU A 96 10.79 -2.05 0.55
C LEU A 96 11.42 -0.66 0.65
N PRO A 97 12.05 -0.30 1.80
CA PRO A 97 12.64 1.04 1.99
C PRO A 97 13.57 1.46 0.85
N GLU A 98 14.40 0.55 0.36
CA GLU A 98 15.34 0.80 -0.74
C GLU A 98 14.67 0.95 -2.12
N TRP A 99 13.38 0.60 -2.23
CA TRP A 99 12.59 0.75 -3.46
C TRP A 99 11.71 1.98 -3.48
N ARG A 100 11.69 2.77 -2.42
CA ARG A 100 10.94 4.03 -2.37
C ARG A 100 11.53 5.04 -3.34
N GLY A 101 10.68 5.89 -3.91
CA GLY A 101 11.09 6.89 -4.89
C GLY A 101 11.47 6.34 -6.26
N ARG A 102 11.17 5.06 -6.55
CA ARG A 102 11.45 4.41 -7.84
C ARG A 102 10.20 4.16 -8.67
N GLY A 103 9.06 4.73 -8.28
CA GLY A 103 7.82 4.65 -9.04
C GLY A 103 6.96 3.41 -8.78
N ALA A 104 7.34 2.51 -7.88
CA ALA A 104 6.57 1.30 -7.58
C ALA A 104 5.17 1.63 -7.04
N GLY A 105 5.07 2.56 -6.08
CA GLY A 105 3.77 2.98 -5.52
C GLY A 105 2.87 3.65 -6.56
N THR A 106 3.43 4.48 -7.42
CA THR A 106 2.68 5.10 -8.54
C THR A 106 2.16 4.05 -9.51
N ALA A 107 2.99 3.09 -9.89
CA ALA A 107 2.59 2.01 -10.79
C ALA A 107 1.46 1.15 -10.20
N LEU A 108 1.54 0.81 -8.93
CA LEU A 108 0.47 0.09 -8.22
C LEU A 108 -0.83 0.89 -8.19
N LEU A 109 -0.78 2.17 -7.82
CA LEU A 109 -1.95 3.04 -7.75
C LEU A 109 -2.60 3.23 -9.12
N ASP A 110 -1.81 3.37 -10.17
CA ASP A 110 -2.31 3.51 -11.55
C ASP A 110 -3.11 2.27 -11.98
N ILE A 111 -2.67 1.06 -11.62
CA ILE A 111 -3.41 -0.17 -11.91
C ILE A 111 -4.71 -0.22 -11.10
N VAL A 112 -4.69 0.16 -9.82
CA VAL A 112 -5.93 0.22 -9.02
C VAL A 112 -6.93 1.18 -9.67
N ARG A 113 -6.50 2.37 -10.07
CA ARG A 113 -7.37 3.35 -10.75
C ARG A 113 -7.93 2.81 -12.06
N ALA A 114 -7.10 2.13 -12.84
CA ALA A 114 -7.52 1.57 -14.13
C ALA A 114 -8.55 0.42 -13.96
N ARG A 115 -8.47 -0.32 -12.89
CA ARG A 115 -9.43 -1.42 -12.60
C ARG A 115 -10.78 -0.93 -12.10
N PHE A 116 -10.80 0.22 -11.46
CA PHE A 116 -12.01 0.80 -10.87
C PHE A 116 -12.29 2.22 -11.41
N PRO A 117 -12.49 2.34 -12.74
CA PRO A 117 -12.76 3.65 -13.32
C PRO A 117 -14.08 4.21 -12.77
N GLY A 118 -14.08 5.51 -12.46
CA GLY A 118 -15.25 6.18 -11.94
C GLY A 118 -15.49 6.02 -10.43
N LEU A 119 -14.63 5.33 -9.69
CA LEU A 119 -14.71 5.25 -8.24
C LEU A 119 -13.60 6.08 -7.59
N PRO A 120 -13.92 6.93 -6.60
CA PRO A 120 -12.91 7.58 -5.78
C PRO A 120 -12.15 6.53 -4.94
N ILE A 121 -10.94 6.86 -4.53
CA ILE A 121 -10.10 5.98 -3.71
C ILE A 121 -9.89 6.62 -2.34
N ALA A 122 -10.11 5.85 -1.29
CA ALA A 122 -9.84 6.25 0.09
C ALA A 122 -8.67 5.45 0.67
N ALA A 123 -7.81 6.13 1.43
CA ALA A 123 -6.72 5.50 2.15
C ALA A 123 -6.56 6.13 3.54
N ASP A 124 -6.41 5.31 4.57
CA ASP A 124 -6.19 5.76 5.93
C ASP A 124 -4.68 5.84 6.22
N VAL A 125 -4.23 6.97 6.75
CA VAL A 125 -2.83 7.27 7.00
C VAL A 125 -2.67 7.73 8.45
N LEU A 126 -1.77 7.06 9.17
CA LEU A 126 -1.43 7.46 10.54
C LEU A 126 -0.88 8.89 10.55
N GLU A 127 -1.45 9.75 11.40
CA GLU A 127 -0.93 11.12 11.55
C GLU A 127 0.54 11.09 12.00
N GLY A 128 1.38 11.85 11.31
CA GLY A 128 2.82 11.86 11.51
C GLY A 128 3.60 10.92 10.59
N ASN A 129 2.93 10.03 9.86
CA ASN A 129 3.56 9.28 8.78
C ASN A 129 3.79 10.19 7.56
N ARG A 130 4.82 11.00 7.63
CA ARG A 130 5.16 12.00 6.61
C ARG A 130 5.41 11.41 5.24
N LYS A 131 5.98 10.22 5.18
CA LYS A 131 6.22 9.50 3.91
C LYS A 131 4.91 9.14 3.23
N GLY A 132 3.96 8.62 3.99
CA GLY A 132 2.62 8.31 3.49
C GLY A 132 1.84 9.56 3.08
N GLU A 133 1.81 10.57 3.93
CA GLU A 133 1.14 11.85 3.65
C GLU A 133 1.68 12.48 2.36
N THR A 134 3.00 12.58 2.20
CA THR A 134 3.64 13.11 0.99
C THR A 134 3.33 12.28 -0.25
N PHE A 135 3.33 10.94 -0.11
CA PHE A 135 2.99 10.05 -1.20
C PHE A 135 1.59 10.33 -1.74
N TYR A 136 0.60 10.46 -0.86
CA TYR A 136 -0.79 10.70 -1.25
C TYR A 136 -1.01 12.12 -1.75
N GLU A 137 -0.44 13.12 -1.09
CA GLU A 137 -0.55 14.52 -1.49
C GLU A 137 -0.04 14.75 -2.92
N HIS A 138 1.14 14.21 -3.26
CA HIS A 138 1.73 14.35 -4.60
C HIS A 138 0.92 13.65 -5.69
N ARG A 139 -0.02 12.76 -5.32
CA ARG A 139 -0.89 12.05 -6.26
C ARG A 139 -2.30 12.60 -6.30
N GLY A 140 -2.52 13.75 -5.68
CA GLY A 140 -3.79 14.47 -5.71
C GLY A 140 -4.81 14.01 -4.67
N PHE A 141 -4.41 13.19 -3.71
CA PHE A 141 -5.28 12.90 -2.56
C PHE A 141 -5.36 14.10 -1.63
N GLU A 142 -6.50 14.26 -0.97
CA GLU A 142 -6.75 15.28 0.03
C GLU A 142 -7.19 14.65 1.36
N PRO A 143 -6.63 15.10 2.50
CA PRO A 143 -7.04 14.61 3.81
C PRO A 143 -8.40 15.17 4.19
N ARG A 144 -9.29 14.32 4.72
CA ARG A 144 -10.64 14.71 5.15
C ARG A 144 -10.92 14.27 6.58
N GLU A 145 -11.47 13.08 6.76
CA GLU A 145 -11.90 12.59 8.06
C GLU A 145 -10.72 12.28 8.97
N ARG A 146 -10.87 12.56 10.24
CA ARG A 146 -9.96 12.17 11.31
C ARG A 146 -10.56 10.97 12.03
N ILE A 147 -9.78 9.92 12.19
CA ILE A 147 -10.21 8.64 12.75
C ILE A 147 -9.39 8.36 14.00
N GLU A 148 -10.07 8.13 15.11
CA GLU A 148 -9.44 7.67 16.35
C GLU A 148 -9.58 6.15 16.42
N GLU A 149 -8.47 5.45 16.58
CA GLU A 149 -8.44 3.99 16.69
C GLU A 149 -7.52 3.53 17.81
N GLU A 150 -7.59 2.26 18.09
CA GLU A 150 -6.68 1.59 19.02
C GLU A 150 -6.04 0.38 18.32
N LEU A 151 -4.70 0.38 18.28
CA LEU A 151 -3.94 -0.73 17.76
C LEU A 151 -3.23 -1.44 18.91
N PHE A 152 -3.68 -2.65 19.24
CA PHE A 152 -3.07 -3.46 20.31
C PHE A 152 -2.86 -2.69 21.63
N GLY A 153 -3.89 -1.93 22.04
CA GLY A 153 -3.86 -1.13 23.26
C GLY A 153 -3.24 0.26 23.13
N GLU A 154 -2.66 0.60 21.99
CA GLU A 154 -2.11 1.92 21.71
C GLU A 154 -3.13 2.78 20.95
N ALA A 155 -3.47 3.94 21.53
CA ALA A 155 -4.34 4.91 20.88
C ALA A 155 -3.61 5.56 19.70
N VAL A 156 -4.24 5.60 18.54
CA VAL A 156 -3.68 6.16 17.31
C VAL A 156 -4.67 7.10 16.65
N LEU A 157 -4.15 8.05 15.91
CA LEU A 157 -4.92 8.96 15.07
C LEU A 157 -4.56 8.72 13.61
N GLU A 158 -5.58 8.50 12.81
CA GLU A 158 -5.44 8.38 11.37
C GLU A 158 -6.22 9.49 10.68
N ARG A 159 -5.83 9.76 9.46
CA ARG A 159 -6.56 10.64 8.58
C ARG A 159 -6.91 9.90 7.31
N ARG A 160 -8.19 9.98 6.91
CA ARG A 160 -8.64 9.43 5.63
C ARG A 160 -8.37 10.42 4.53
N TRP A 161 -7.61 9.95 3.54
CA TRP A 161 -7.25 10.69 2.34
C TRP A 161 -8.07 10.19 1.18
N TRP A 162 -8.56 11.12 0.35
CA TRP A 162 -9.42 10.82 -0.78
C TRP A 162 -8.82 11.29 -2.08
N LEU A 163 -8.84 10.41 -3.09
CA LEU A 163 -8.62 10.77 -4.48
C LEU A 163 -9.96 10.73 -5.20
N ASP A 164 -10.47 11.89 -5.52
CA ASP A 164 -11.74 12.02 -6.25
C ASP A 164 -11.58 11.61 -7.72
N VAL A 165 -12.70 11.22 -8.31
CA VAL A 165 -12.77 11.00 -9.76
C VAL A 165 -12.71 12.38 -10.43
N PRO A 166 -11.83 12.57 -11.43
CA PRO A 166 -11.85 13.80 -12.17
C PRO A 166 -13.24 14.01 -12.82
N PRO A 167 -13.75 15.26 -12.88
CA PRO A 167 -15.02 15.53 -13.54
C PRO A 167 -14.96 15.02 -14.99
N PRO A 168 -16.07 14.51 -15.53
CA PRO A 168 -16.12 14.11 -16.92
C PRO A 168 -15.65 15.27 -17.78
N ALA A 169 -14.80 14.98 -18.77
CA ALA A 169 -14.38 15.99 -19.74
C ALA A 169 -15.64 16.63 -20.31
N GLY A 170 -15.81 17.93 -20.06
CA GLY A 170 -16.97 18.68 -20.51
C GLY A 170 -17.15 18.51 -22.01
N GLY A 171 -18.33 18.08 -22.41
CA GLY A 171 -18.72 18.02 -23.80
C GLY A 171 -18.86 19.41 -24.39
#